data_cf7262c7eafcda9d409cc6250a18402e
#
_entry.id   cf7262c7eafcda9d409cc6250a18402e
#
_cell.length_a   1.000
_cell.length_b   1.000
_cell.length_c   1.000
_cell.angle_alpha   90.00
_cell.angle_beta   90.00
_cell.angle_gamma   90.00
#
_symmetry.space_group_name_H-M   'P 1'
#
loop_
_entity.id
_entity.type
_entity.pdbx_description
1 polymer ?
#
loop_
_entity_poly.entity_id
_entity_poly.type
_entity_poly.pdbx_seq_one_letter_code
_entity_poly.pdbx_strand_id
1 'polypeptide(L)'
;MLKSNQIRLHNLEVLIAEAGSAAKLARSAGTNSSYLSQVRNQLPTKNGTPRSIGNELAEKLERAMNKSQGWMDTPHTNGARQNDHNAHDDPDLRNLHPLISWVQAGNWHHISGTFVPAYGAELLPCPVKCSPESFILRVRGTSMEPKFHEGDLIFVDPNVAPYHGKYVVVRLDESNETTFKQLIVEEGKQYLKALNPDWPNRIIEVDEEATICGVIVFKGEVV
;
A
#
# COMPACT_ATOMS: atom_id res chain seq x y z
N MET A 1 -15.06 -14.67 -7.53
CA MET A 1 -14.04 -15.54 -8.18
C MET A 1 -13.42 -14.77 -9.33
N LEU A 2 -12.11 -14.53 -9.30
CA LEU A 2 -11.38 -13.95 -10.42
C LEU A 2 -11.43 -14.92 -11.62
N LYS A 3 -11.67 -14.39 -12.83
CA LYS A 3 -11.63 -15.23 -14.04
C LYS A 3 -10.18 -15.69 -14.28
N SER A 4 -9.97 -16.92 -14.75
CA SER A 4 -8.65 -17.54 -14.99
C SER A 4 -7.67 -16.61 -15.74
N ASN A 5 -8.13 -15.82 -16.69
CA ASN A 5 -7.30 -14.86 -17.41
C ASN A 5 -6.80 -13.70 -16.55
N GLN A 6 -7.56 -13.26 -15.57
CA GLN A 6 -7.13 -12.20 -14.62
C GLN A 6 -6.05 -12.70 -13.67
N ILE A 7 -6.14 -13.96 -13.24
CA ILE A 7 -5.11 -14.61 -12.42
C ILE A 7 -3.80 -14.70 -13.21
N ARG A 8 -3.84 -15.18 -14.45
CA ARG A 8 -2.67 -15.30 -15.32
C ARG A 8 -2.02 -13.95 -15.63
N LEU A 9 -2.80 -12.91 -15.87
CA LEU A 9 -2.27 -11.56 -16.09
C LEU A 9 -1.60 -11.00 -14.85
N HIS A 10 -2.20 -11.19 -13.68
CA HIS A 10 -1.59 -10.81 -12.41
C HIS A 10 -0.26 -11.56 -12.20
N ASN A 11 -0.25 -12.87 -12.39
CA ASN A 11 0.94 -13.68 -12.24
C ASN A 11 2.05 -13.34 -13.26
N LEU A 12 1.67 -12.87 -14.46
CA LEU A 12 2.63 -12.33 -15.42
C LEU A 12 3.38 -11.12 -14.88
N GLU A 13 2.70 -10.20 -14.18
CA GLU A 13 3.36 -9.04 -13.54
C GLU A 13 4.34 -9.48 -12.45
N VAL A 14 3.96 -10.51 -11.67
CA VAL A 14 4.86 -11.11 -10.66
C VAL A 14 6.13 -11.64 -11.32
N LEU A 15 6.00 -12.42 -12.40
CA LEU A 15 7.16 -12.96 -13.11
C LEU A 15 8.02 -11.90 -13.80
N ILE A 16 7.41 -10.81 -14.30
CA ILE A 16 8.14 -9.67 -14.88
C ILE A 16 8.98 -8.98 -13.81
N ALA A 17 8.40 -8.77 -12.61
CA ALA A 17 9.11 -8.17 -11.48
C ALA A 17 10.28 -9.06 -11.03
N GLU A 18 10.07 -10.38 -10.93
CA GLU A 18 11.11 -11.35 -10.56
C GLU A 18 12.24 -11.43 -11.60
N ALA A 19 11.91 -11.40 -12.89
CA ALA A 19 12.88 -11.38 -13.98
C ALA A 19 13.62 -10.04 -14.12
N GLY A 20 13.12 -8.98 -13.48
CA GLY A 20 13.62 -7.61 -13.55
C GLY A 20 13.17 -6.82 -14.79
N SER A 21 12.59 -7.46 -15.81
CA SER A 21 11.93 -6.79 -16.95
C SER A 21 11.16 -7.78 -17.83
N ALA A 22 10.15 -7.28 -18.56
CA ALA A 22 9.40 -8.07 -19.54
C ALA A 22 10.30 -8.61 -20.67
N ALA A 23 11.31 -7.86 -21.06
CA ALA A 23 12.25 -8.29 -22.11
C ALA A 23 13.15 -9.46 -21.64
N LYS A 24 13.60 -9.42 -20.38
CA LYS A 24 14.37 -10.55 -19.79
C LYS A 24 13.49 -11.79 -19.66
N LEU A 25 12.27 -11.63 -19.13
CA LEU A 25 11.31 -12.73 -19.01
C LEU A 25 10.99 -13.37 -20.36
N ALA A 26 10.72 -12.55 -21.40
CA ALA A 26 10.45 -13.03 -22.75
C ALA A 26 11.63 -13.85 -23.31
N ARG A 27 12.86 -13.39 -23.08
CA ARG A 27 14.10 -14.10 -23.51
C ARG A 27 14.24 -15.43 -22.80
N SER A 28 14.04 -15.47 -21.48
CA SER A 28 14.12 -16.71 -20.69
C SER A 28 13.04 -17.71 -21.08
N ALA A 29 11.81 -17.23 -21.38
CA ALA A 29 10.69 -18.06 -21.79
C ALA A 29 10.71 -18.45 -23.30
N GLY A 30 11.72 -18.02 -24.06
CA GLY A 30 11.80 -18.30 -25.50
C GLY A 30 10.64 -17.70 -26.28
N THR A 31 10.13 -16.54 -25.85
CA THR A 31 9.03 -15.83 -26.51
C THR A 31 9.44 -14.42 -26.95
N ASN A 32 8.59 -13.77 -27.76
CA ASN A 32 8.87 -12.42 -28.23
C ASN A 32 8.40 -11.38 -27.22
N SER A 33 9.27 -10.42 -26.88
CA SER A 33 8.97 -9.35 -25.94
C SER A 33 7.78 -8.47 -26.38
N SER A 34 7.63 -8.24 -27.70
CA SER A 34 6.48 -7.52 -28.25
C SER A 34 5.18 -8.29 -28.06
N TYR A 35 5.20 -9.62 -28.22
CA TYR A 35 4.04 -10.47 -27.96
C TYR A 35 3.66 -10.45 -26.48
N LEU A 36 4.64 -10.56 -25.58
CA LEU A 36 4.40 -10.48 -24.13
C LEU A 36 3.78 -9.13 -23.74
N SER A 37 4.27 -8.04 -24.33
CA SER A 37 3.72 -6.70 -24.14
C SER A 37 2.27 -6.58 -24.65
N GLN A 38 1.97 -7.15 -25.82
CA GLN A 38 0.61 -7.16 -26.37
C GLN A 38 -0.38 -7.93 -25.47
N VAL A 39 0.04 -9.05 -24.90
CA VAL A 39 -0.75 -9.84 -23.96
C VAL A 39 -0.94 -9.08 -22.65
N ARG A 40 0.11 -8.50 -22.11
CA ARG A 40 0.09 -7.65 -20.91
C ARG A 40 -0.92 -6.51 -21.03
N ASN A 41 -0.91 -5.81 -22.14
CA ASN A 41 -1.79 -4.67 -22.44
C ASN A 41 -3.14 -5.09 -23.01
N GLN A 42 -3.44 -6.40 -23.09
CA GLN A 42 -4.68 -6.97 -23.61
C GLN A 42 -5.07 -6.42 -25.00
N LEU A 43 -4.08 -6.18 -25.85
CA LEU A 43 -4.33 -5.64 -27.19
C LEU A 43 -5.20 -6.60 -28.00
N PRO A 44 -6.14 -6.08 -28.84
CA PRO A 44 -7.07 -6.92 -29.56
C PRO A 44 -6.35 -7.82 -30.58
N THR A 45 -6.87 -9.03 -30.75
CA THR A 45 -6.52 -9.91 -31.85
C THR A 45 -7.14 -9.42 -33.15
N LYS A 46 -6.82 -10.05 -34.27
CA LYS A 46 -7.47 -9.77 -35.58
C LYS A 46 -8.99 -9.91 -35.54
N ASN A 47 -9.51 -10.70 -34.59
CA ASN A 47 -10.95 -10.94 -34.40
C ASN A 47 -11.57 -10.04 -33.32
N GLY A 48 -10.88 -8.99 -32.86
CA GLY A 48 -11.37 -8.03 -31.87
C GLY A 48 -11.39 -8.53 -30.41
N THR A 49 -11.00 -9.77 -30.14
CA THR A 49 -10.91 -10.30 -28.77
C THR A 49 -9.62 -9.88 -28.08
N PRO A 50 -9.64 -9.53 -26.78
CA PRO A 50 -8.41 -9.22 -26.04
C PRO A 50 -7.45 -10.43 -26.04
N ARG A 51 -6.15 -10.16 -26.21
CA ARG A 51 -5.13 -11.20 -26.09
C ARG A 51 -5.08 -11.70 -24.65
N SER A 52 -4.94 -13.01 -24.50
CA SER A 52 -4.89 -13.69 -23.22
C SER A 52 -3.68 -14.62 -23.14
N ILE A 53 -3.33 -15.04 -21.93
CA ILE A 53 -2.26 -16.02 -21.70
C ILE A 53 -2.88 -17.42 -21.89
N GLY A 54 -2.58 -18.03 -23.04
CA GLY A 54 -2.96 -19.43 -23.30
C GLY A 54 -2.09 -20.40 -22.49
N ASN A 55 -2.49 -21.70 -22.45
CA ASN A 55 -1.77 -22.72 -21.68
C ASN A 55 -0.31 -22.87 -22.11
N GLU A 56 -0.05 -22.85 -23.42
CA GLU A 56 1.31 -22.97 -23.93
C GLU A 56 2.24 -21.84 -23.46
N LEU A 57 1.76 -20.60 -23.43
CA LEU A 57 2.53 -19.47 -22.92
C LEU A 57 2.69 -19.57 -21.39
N ALA A 58 1.64 -19.96 -20.67
CA ALA A 58 1.70 -20.16 -19.22
C ALA A 58 2.79 -21.18 -18.85
N GLU A 59 2.79 -22.34 -19.48
CA GLU A 59 3.80 -23.39 -19.25
C GLU A 59 5.24 -22.95 -19.61
N LYS A 60 5.41 -22.13 -20.67
CA LYS A 60 6.72 -21.58 -21.02
C LYS A 60 7.24 -20.61 -19.96
N LEU A 61 6.37 -19.77 -19.43
CA LEU A 61 6.68 -18.82 -18.36
C LEU A 61 7.03 -19.54 -17.05
N GLU A 62 6.23 -20.55 -16.69
CA GLU A 62 6.47 -21.38 -15.50
C GLU A 62 7.84 -22.06 -15.57
N ARG A 63 8.15 -22.72 -16.68
CA ARG A 63 9.45 -23.38 -16.88
C ARG A 63 10.63 -22.38 -16.86
N ALA A 64 10.48 -21.24 -17.52
CA ALA A 64 11.52 -20.22 -17.59
C ALA A 64 11.86 -19.62 -16.23
N MET A 65 10.90 -19.59 -15.31
CA MET A 65 11.03 -19.02 -13.97
C MET A 65 11.07 -20.09 -12.87
N ASN A 66 11.29 -21.36 -13.26
CA ASN A 66 11.39 -22.50 -12.34
C ASN A 66 10.19 -22.64 -11.39
N LYS A 67 8.98 -22.38 -11.90
CA LYS A 67 7.73 -22.53 -11.16
C LYS A 67 7.12 -23.93 -11.40
N SER A 68 6.30 -24.39 -10.46
CA SER A 68 5.54 -25.63 -10.60
C SER A 68 4.48 -25.50 -11.69
N GLN A 69 4.11 -26.62 -12.31
CA GLN A 69 3.03 -26.67 -13.29
C GLN A 69 1.71 -26.19 -12.67
N GLY A 70 1.00 -25.30 -13.35
CA GLY A 70 -0.24 -24.67 -12.87
C GLY A 70 -0.04 -23.45 -11.97
N TRP A 71 1.19 -23.05 -11.76
CA TRP A 71 1.50 -21.83 -10.99
C TRP A 71 0.80 -20.59 -11.59
N MET A 72 0.77 -20.46 -12.90
CA MET A 72 0.11 -19.34 -13.57
C MET A 72 -1.41 -19.31 -13.36
N ASP A 73 -2.03 -20.41 -12.99
CA ASP A 73 -3.49 -20.55 -12.76
C ASP A 73 -3.89 -20.38 -11.29
N THR A 74 -2.92 -20.30 -10.38
CA THR A 74 -3.13 -20.11 -8.95
C THR A 74 -2.92 -18.65 -8.59
N PRO A 75 -3.83 -18.00 -7.83
CA PRO A 75 -3.62 -16.61 -7.40
C PRO A 75 -2.37 -16.50 -6.52
N HIS A 76 -1.39 -15.72 -6.96
CA HIS A 76 -0.22 -15.37 -6.17
C HIS A 76 -0.28 -13.89 -5.82
N THR A 77 -0.25 -13.58 -4.53
CA THR A 77 0.02 -12.21 -4.08
C THR A 77 1.51 -11.94 -4.26
N ASN A 78 1.87 -10.78 -4.79
CA ASN A 78 3.26 -10.38 -4.97
C ASN A 78 4.02 -10.55 -3.66
N GLY A 79 4.94 -11.52 -3.62
CA GLY A 79 5.89 -11.62 -2.52
C GLY A 79 6.01 -12.95 -1.76
N ALA A 80 5.51 -14.09 -2.26
CA ALA A 80 5.79 -15.37 -1.59
C ALA A 80 6.81 -16.21 -2.39
N ARG A 81 8.10 -16.13 -2.02
CA ARG A 81 9.04 -17.22 -2.26
C ARG A 81 8.62 -18.39 -1.38
N GLN A 82 8.12 -19.47 -2.01
CA GLN A 82 8.10 -20.78 -1.33
C GLN A 82 9.55 -21.26 -1.22
N ASN A 83 10.14 -21.13 -0.05
CA ASN A 83 11.28 -21.93 0.34
C ASN A 83 10.81 -22.94 1.38
N ASP A 84 11.00 -24.23 1.06
CA ASP A 84 10.91 -25.34 1.99
C ASP A 84 11.84 -25.14 3.20
N HIS A 85 11.28 -25.36 4.38
CA HIS A 85 11.89 -25.77 5.64
C HIS A 85 13.31 -25.25 5.98
N ASN A 86 13.35 -24.15 6.73
CA ASN A 86 14.05 -24.06 8.02
C ASN A 86 13.62 -22.78 8.73
N ALA A 87 13.01 -22.95 9.90
CA ALA A 87 12.52 -21.86 10.73
C ALA A 87 13.70 -21.02 11.25
N HIS A 88 13.80 -19.83 10.71
CA HIS A 88 14.27 -18.64 11.41
C HIS A 88 13.21 -17.57 11.15
N ASP A 89 12.69 -16.97 12.22
CA ASP A 89 11.70 -15.91 12.22
C ASP A 89 12.24 -14.70 11.42
N ASP A 90 12.00 -14.68 10.10
CA ASP A 90 12.05 -13.47 9.33
C ASP A 90 10.76 -12.67 9.63
N PRO A 91 10.85 -11.38 9.93
CA PRO A 91 9.68 -10.55 10.18
C PRO A 91 8.74 -10.65 8.97
N ASP A 92 7.48 -10.96 9.26
CA ASP A 92 6.43 -11.24 8.25
C ASP A 92 6.33 -10.07 7.24
N LEU A 93 6.94 -10.24 6.06
CA LEU A 93 6.96 -9.24 4.97
C LEU A 93 5.55 -8.81 4.51
N ARG A 94 4.50 -9.51 4.98
CA ARG A 94 3.09 -9.18 4.74
C ARG A 94 2.60 -7.95 5.50
N ASN A 95 3.40 -7.42 6.42
CA ASN A 95 3.04 -6.29 7.27
C ASN A 95 3.98 -5.09 7.06
N LEU A 96 4.51 -4.92 5.84
CA LEU A 96 5.34 -3.79 5.47
C LEU A 96 4.48 -2.66 4.91
N HIS A 97 4.65 -1.47 5.47
CA HIS A 97 3.92 -0.27 5.06
C HIS A 97 4.87 0.85 4.64
N PRO A 98 4.49 1.66 3.64
CA PRO A 98 5.37 2.71 3.13
C PRO A 98 5.46 3.89 4.10
N LEU A 99 6.67 4.39 4.31
CA LEU A 99 6.89 5.72 4.87
C LEU A 99 6.66 6.75 3.77
N ILE A 100 5.66 7.60 3.97
CA ILE A 100 5.25 8.61 2.98
C ILE A 100 5.36 10.03 3.52
N SER A 101 5.27 11.01 2.63
CA SER A 101 5.21 12.43 3.01
C SER A 101 3.79 12.82 3.47
N TRP A 102 3.69 13.92 4.21
CA TRP A 102 2.41 14.51 4.63
C TRP A 102 1.51 14.89 3.45
N VAL A 103 2.09 15.36 2.36
CA VAL A 103 1.35 15.69 1.12
C VAL A 103 0.73 14.44 0.50
N GLN A 104 1.46 13.33 0.46
CA GLN A 104 0.94 12.06 -0.04
C GLN A 104 -0.18 11.52 0.87
N ALA A 105 -0.05 11.69 2.19
CA ALA A 105 -1.07 11.25 3.15
C ALA A 105 -2.41 11.97 2.94
N GLY A 106 -2.40 13.27 2.65
CA GLY A 106 -3.61 14.04 2.35
C GLY A 106 -4.36 13.55 1.11
N ASN A 107 -3.65 12.96 0.16
CA ASN A 107 -4.21 12.43 -1.08
C ASN A 107 -4.38 10.89 -1.07
N TRP A 108 -4.17 10.25 0.08
CA TRP A 108 -4.10 8.79 0.18
C TRP A 108 -5.37 8.07 -0.30
N HIS A 109 -6.55 8.61 -0.02
CA HIS A 109 -7.82 8.05 -0.48
C HIS A 109 -7.97 8.00 -2.01
N HIS A 110 -7.30 8.87 -2.73
CA HIS A 110 -7.29 8.87 -4.20
C HIS A 110 -6.27 7.87 -4.77
N ILE A 111 -5.32 7.42 -3.95
CA ILE A 111 -4.22 6.53 -4.34
C ILE A 111 -4.51 5.06 -3.99
N SER A 112 -5.43 4.81 -3.04
CA SER A 112 -5.67 3.52 -2.38
C SER A 112 -6.28 2.39 -3.22
N GLY A 113 -6.23 2.45 -4.53
CA GLY A 113 -6.53 1.30 -5.41
C GLY A 113 -5.30 0.72 -6.09
N THR A 114 -4.17 1.44 -6.12
CA THR A 114 -3.00 1.10 -6.93
C THR A 114 -1.69 1.70 -6.41
N PHE A 115 -1.58 1.90 -5.09
CA PHE A 115 -0.31 2.40 -4.56
C PHE A 115 0.78 1.32 -4.77
N VAL A 116 1.55 1.50 -5.82
CA VAL A 116 2.84 0.83 -5.96
C VAL A 116 3.87 1.77 -5.35
N PRO A 117 4.54 1.37 -4.25
CA PRO A 117 5.62 2.17 -3.69
C PRO A 117 6.59 2.56 -4.80
N ALA A 118 6.93 3.85 -4.90
CA ALA A 118 7.95 4.31 -5.83
C ALA A 118 9.23 3.49 -5.60
N TYR A 119 9.99 3.24 -6.67
CA TYR A 119 11.27 2.55 -6.55
C TYR A 119 12.15 3.27 -5.51
N GLY A 120 12.52 2.56 -4.45
CA GLY A 120 13.27 3.14 -3.32
C GLY A 120 12.40 3.70 -2.17
N ALA A 121 11.09 3.49 -2.16
CA ALA A 121 10.26 3.81 -0.99
C ALA A 121 10.70 3.00 0.22
N GLU A 122 10.88 3.66 1.34
CA GLU A 122 11.19 3.01 2.62
C GLU A 122 9.94 2.27 3.11
N LEU A 123 10.07 0.96 3.31
CA LEU A 123 9.02 0.08 3.82
C LEU A 123 9.39 -0.38 5.22
N LEU A 124 8.51 -0.19 6.18
CA LEU A 124 8.74 -0.56 7.58
C LEU A 124 7.65 -1.54 8.06
N PRO A 125 8.02 -2.53 8.89
CA PRO A 125 7.06 -3.47 9.46
C PRO A 125 6.18 -2.78 10.51
N CYS A 126 4.87 -3.05 10.47
CA CYS A 126 3.94 -2.63 11.52
C CYS A 126 3.92 -3.69 12.63
N PRO A 127 4.23 -3.32 13.90
CA PRO A 127 4.23 -4.27 15.01
C PRO A 127 2.84 -4.72 15.47
N VAL A 128 1.80 -4.08 14.97
CA VAL A 128 0.40 -4.41 15.25
C VAL A 128 -0.33 -4.76 13.95
N LYS A 129 -1.51 -5.38 14.07
CA LYS A 129 -2.34 -5.69 12.90
C LYS A 129 -2.81 -4.40 12.25
N CYS A 130 -2.44 -4.20 10.99
CA CYS A 130 -2.82 -3.08 10.15
C CYS A 130 -3.49 -3.59 8.86
N SER A 131 -4.28 -2.74 8.23
CA SER A 131 -4.81 -3.03 6.88
C SER A 131 -3.70 -2.89 5.82
N PRO A 132 -3.85 -3.53 4.65
CA PRO A 132 -2.86 -3.40 3.56
C PRO A 132 -2.67 -1.97 3.06
N GLU A 133 -3.67 -1.11 3.25
CA GLU A 133 -3.68 0.30 2.84
C GLU A 133 -3.04 1.22 3.88
N SER A 134 -2.54 0.68 4.99
CA SER A 134 -1.87 1.45 6.03
C SER A 134 -0.58 2.07 5.52
N PHE A 135 -0.22 3.19 6.08
CA PHE A 135 0.99 3.94 5.75
C PHE A 135 1.64 4.52 7.01
N ILE A 136 2.86 5.01 6.86
CA ILE A 136 3.65 5.53 7.97
C ILE A 136 4.00 6.98 7.66
N LEU A 137 3.94 7.82 8.68
CA LEU A 137 4.37 9.21 8.65
C LEU A 137 5.44 9.45 9.72
N ARG A 138 6.35 10.35 9.44
CA ARG A 138 7.26 10.92 10.45
C ARG A 138 6.62 12.17 11.05
N VAL A 139 6.50 12.19 12.37
CA VAL A 139 5.94 13.33 13.11
C VAL A 139 6.75 14.59 12.85
N ARG A 140 6.05 15.70 12.64
CA ARG A 140 6.62 17.04 12.50
C ARG A 140 5.96 17.99 13.48
N GLY A 141 6.80 18.81 14.12
CA GLY A 141 6.36 19.81 15.09
C GLY A 141 5.91 19.22 16.41
N THR A 142 5.53 20.11 17.32
CA THR A 142 5.34 19.83 18.76
C THR A 142 3.89 19.86 19.21
N SER A 143 2.93 19.99 18.29
CA SER A 143 1.49 20.14 18.64
C SER A 143 0.92 18.95 19.42
N MET A 144 1.54 17.78 19.32
CA MET A 144 1.07 16.54 19.93
C MET A 144 1.96 16.04 21.07
N GLU A 145 2.91 16.88 21.51
CA GLU A 145 3.67 16.62 22.73
C GLU A 145 2.79 16.66 23.99
N PRO A 146 3.18 15.94 25.04
CA PRO A 146 4.38 15.12 25.21
C PRO A 146 4.24 13.68 24.68
N LYS A 147 3.11 13.31 24.12
CA LYS A 147 2.85 11.92 23.71
C LYS A 147 3.53 11.54 22.40
N PHE A 148 3.62 12.49 21.47
CA PHE A 148 4.29 12.30 20.18
C PHE A 148 5.31 13.40 20.00
N HIS A 149 6.57 13.00 19.78
CA HIS A 149 7.69 13.93 19.60
C HIS A 149 8.03 14.04 18.10
N GLU A 150 8.63 15.14 17.73
CA GLU A 150 9.15 15.30 16.37
C GLU A 150 10.15 14.18 16.04
N GLY A 151 10.00 13.56 14.86
CA GLY A 151 10.82 12.42 14.44
C GLY A 151 10.18 11.06 14.71
N ASP A 152 9.24 10.93 15.65
CA ASP A 152 8.50 9.70 15.87
C ASP A 152 7.83 9.18 14.58
N LEU A 153 7.66 7.87 14.48
CA LEU A 153 6.91 7.24 13.41
C LEU A 153 5.50 6.94 13.88
N ILE A 154 4.50 7.35 13.10
CA ILE A 154 3.10 7.03 13.34
C ILE A 154 2.58 6.14 12.21
N PHE A 155 1.97 5.02 12.60
CA PHE A 155 1.36 4.04 11.70
C PHE A 155 -0.12 4.35 11.60
N VAL A 156 -0.58 4.63 10.40
CA VAL A 156 -1.92 5.14 10.11
C VAL A 156 -2.68 4.12 9.30
N ASP A 157 -3.86 3.74 9.79
CA ASP A 157 -4.74 2.80 9.10
C ASP A 157 -6.02 3.52 8.66
N PRO A 158 -6.26 3.67 7.34
CA PRO A 158 -7.44 4.32 6.80
C PRO A 158 -8.71 3.49 6.97
N ASN A 159 -8.61 2.18 7.22
CA ASN A 159 -9.76 1.28 7.34
C ASN A 159 -10.26 1.15 8.79
N VAL A 160 -9.55 1.76 9.75
CA VAL A 160 -10.01 1.83 11.14
C VAL A 160 -10.99 2.99 11.30
N ALA A 161 -12.19 2.70 11.80
CA ALA A 161 -13.18 3.73 12.04
C ALA A 161 -12.70 4.73 13.12
N PRO A 162 -12.74 6.05 12.83
CA PRO A 162 -12.41 7.07 13.82
C PRO A 162 -13.49 7.18 14.87
N TYR A 163 -13.11 7.34 16.14
CA TYR A 163 -14.03 7.61 17.25
C TYR A 163 -13.40 8.53 18.29
N HIS A 164 -14.23 9.04 19.21
CA HIS A 164 -13.80 9.96 20.26
C HIS A 164 -12.54 9.48 20.99
N GLY A 165 -11.57 10.37 21.13
CA GLY A 165 -10.29 10.12 21.81
C GLY A 165 -9.20 9.50 20.96
N LYS A 166 -9.50 9.03 19.75
CA LYS A 166 -8.48 8.51 18.82
C LYS A 166 -7.63 9.62 18.22
N TYR A 167 -6.41 9.25 17.82
CA TYR A 167 -5.52 10.12 17.08
C TYR A 167 -5.74 9.88 15.60
N VAL A 168 -5.99 10.92 14.84
CA VAL A 168 -6.36 10.86 13.43
C VAL A 168 -5.45 11.75 12.60
N VAL A 169 -5.13 11.29 11.39
CA VAL A 169 -4.53 12.13 10.35
C VAL A 169 -5.68 12.72 9.55
N VAL A 170 -5.67 14.05 9.40
CA VAL A 170 -6.74 14.82 8.77
C VAL A 170 -6.15 15.77 7.74
N ARG A 171 -6.77 15.83 6.57
CA ARG A 171 -6.55 16.89 5.59
C ARG A 171 -7.62 17.97 5.81
N LEU A 172 -7.19 19.20 5.95
CA LEU A 172 -8.03 20.38 5.95
C LEU A 172 -8.21 20.81 4.49
N ASP A 173 -9.42 20.69 3.97
CA ASP A 173 -9.67 20.82 2.52
C ASP A 173 -9.49 22.28 2.02
N GLU A 174 -9.78 23.29 2.83
CA GLU A 174 -9.53 24.70 2.51
C GLU A 174 -8.04 25.03 2.29
N SER A 175 -7.17 24.58 3.19
CA SER A 175 -5.73 24.87 3.12
C SER A 175 -4.94 23.79 2.39
N ASN A 176 -5.57 22.64 2.09
CA ASN A 176 -4.93 21.41 1.62
C ASN A 176 -3.77 20.96 2.52
N GLU A 177 -3.83 21.35 3.78
CA GLU A 177 -2.85 20.98 4.81
C GLU A 177 -3.22 19.65 5.45
N THR A 178 -2.24 18.77 5.60
CA THR A 178 -2.41 17.50 6.33
C THR A 178 -1.75 17.59 7.69
N THR A 179 -2.52 17.30 8.72
CA THR A 179 -2.06 17.35 10.12
C THR A 179 -2.56 16.10 10.88
N PHE A 180 -2.08 15.90 12.11
CA PHE A 180 -2.69 14.92 12.99
C PHE A 180 -3.02 15.53 14.35
N LYS A 181 -4.13 15.09 14.93
CA LYS A 181 -4.69 15.59 16.16
C LYS A 181 -5.45 14.48 16.88
N GLN A 182 -5.87 14.74 18.11
CA GLN A 182 -6.86 13.91 18.80
C GLN A 182 -8.26 14.29 18.35
N LEU A 183 -9.04 13.31 17.93
CA LEU A 183 -10.45 13.51 17.59
C LEU A 183 -11.28 13.55 18.88
N ILE A 184 -12.04 14.61 19.06
CA ILE A 184 -13.03 14.78 20.11
C ILE A 184 -14.40 14.80 19.46
N VAL A 185 -15.33 14.03 19.98
CA VAL A 185 -16.73 14.02 19.52
C VAL A 185 -17.63 14.37 20.71
N GLU A 186 -18.28 15.51 20.65
CA GLU A 186 -19.19 16.01 21.68
C GLU A 186 -20.46 16.58 21.03
N GLU A 187 -21.62 16.21 21.54
CA GLU A 187 -22.94 16.69 21.08
C GLU A 187 -23.15 16.57 19.56
N GLY A 188 -22.59 15.52 18.96
CA GLY A 188 -22.67 15.28 17.52
C GLY A 188 -21.70 16.12 16.66
N LYS A 189 -20.92 16.99 17.27
CA LYS A 189 -19.87 17.76 16.63
C LYS A 189 -18.50 17.08 16.80
N GLN A 190 -17.62 17.36 15.84
CA GLN A 190 -16.24 16.85 15.84
C GLN A 190 -15.26 18.00 16.03
N TYR A 191 -14.23 17.76 16.83
CA TYR A 191 -13.16 18.71 17.10
C TYR A 191 -11.80 18.01 16.96
N LEU A 192 -10.82 18.72 16.50
CA LEU A 192 -9.41 18.32 16.45
C LEU A 192 -8.66 19.01 17.58
N LYS A 193 -8.10 18.22 18.50
CA LYS A 193 -7.42 18.70 19.68
C LYS A 193 -5.92 18.44 19.61
N ALA A 194 -5.10 19.49 19.74
CA ALA A 194 -3.68 19.35 20.02
C ALA A 194 -3.50 18.87 21.46
N LEU A 195 -2.53 17.98 21.72
CA LEU A 195 -2.20 17.51 23.07
C LEU A 195 -1.36 18.54 23.83
N ASN A 196 -0.46 19.24 23.11
CA ASN A 196 0.38 20.26 23.72
C ASN A 196 -0.49 21.39 24.30
N PRO A 197 -0.43 21.64 25.63
CA PRO A 197 -1.23 22.66 26.28
C PRO A 197 -0.87 24.08 25.82
N ASP A 198 0.36 24.31 25.38
CA ASP A 198 0.86 25.60 24.94
C ASP A 198 0.66 25.85 23.44
N TRP A 199 -0.02 24.91 22.74
CA TRP A 199 -0.26 25.04 21.31
C TRP A 199 -1.34 26.10 21.03
N PRO A 200 -1.05 27.10 20.16
CA PRO A 200 -2.07 28.07 19.76
C PRO A 200 -3.19 27.36 19.01
N ASN A 201 -4.45 27.80 19.21
CA ASN A 201 -5.64 27.17 18.64
C ASN A 201 -5.70 25.66 18.94
N ARG A 202 -5.60 25.33 20.20
CA ARG A 202 -5.51 23.95 20.69
C ARG A 202 -6.68 23.06 20.28
N ILE A 203 -7.86 23.63 20.09
CA ILE A 203 -9.07 22.93 19.65
C ILE A 203 -9.62 23.66 18.43
N ILE A 204 -9.85 22.89 17.37
CA ILE A 204 -10.42 23.36 16.09
C ILE A 204 -11.70 22.56 15.87
N GLU A 205 -12.83 23.21 15.64
CA GLU A 205 -14.05 22.55 15.20
C GLU A 205 -13.85 22.04 13.78
N VAL A 206 -14.25 20.80 13.55
CA VAL A 206 -14.21 20.16 12.23
C VAL A 206 -15.57 20.38 11.60
N ASP A 207 -15.63 21.15 10.57
CA ASP A 207 -16.78 21.27 9.68
C ASP A 207 -16.71 20.25 8.54
N GLU A 208 -17.59 20.38 7.55
CA GLU A 208 -17.66 19.46 6.41
C GLU A 208 -16.42 19.55 5.47
N GLU A 209 -15.48 20.45 5.75
CA GLU A 209 -14.29 20.72 4.93
C GLU A 209 -13.02 20.03 5.45
N ALA A 210 -13.15 18.93 6.20
CA ALA A 210 -12.02 18.15 6.65
C ALA A 210 -12.20 16.65 6.36
N THR A 211 -11.19 16.06 5.75
CA THR A 211 -11.16 14.64 5.39
C THR A 211 -10.26 13.87 6.34
N ILE A 212 -10.81 12.89 7.07
CA ILE A 212 -9.99 11.97 7.90
C ILE A 212 -9.30 10.97 6.98
N CYS A 213 -7.97 11.02 6.92
CA CYS A 213 -7.13 10.14 6.10
C CYS A 213 -6.88 8.76 6.75
N GLY A 214 -7.01 8.67 8.07
CA GLY A 214 -6.86 7.41 8.81
C GLY A 214 -6.64 7.62 10.31
N VAL A 215 -6.68 6.52 11.05
CA VAL A 215 -6.49 6.46 12.51
C VAL A 215 -5.09 5.97 12.83
N ILE A 216 -4.41 6.60 13.79
CA ILE A 216 -3.10 6.14 14.26
C ILE A 216 -3.31 4.89 15.13
N VAL A 217 -2.71 3.78 14.69
CA VAL A 217 -2.82 2.47 15.34
C VAL A 217 -1.57 2.09 16.15
N PHE A 218 -0.41 2.65 15.77
CA PHE A 218 0.86 2.41 16.47
C PHE A 218 1.77 3.63 16.38
N LYS A 219 2.63 3.80 17.39
CA LYS A 219 3.71 4.79 17.44
C LYS A 219 5.04 4.06 17.61
N GLY A 220 6.02 4.38 16.78
CA GLY A 220 7.40 3.96 16.91
C GLY A 220 8.30 5.14 17.23
N GLU A 221 9.32 4.93 18.04
CA GLU A 221 10.36 5.89 18.35
C GLU A 221 11.66 5.44 17.68
N VAL A 222 12.32 6.37 17.00
CA VAL A 222 13.63 6.12 16.39
C VAL A 222 14.69 6.60 17.41
N VAL A 223 15.51 5.68 17.90
CA VAL A 223 16.56 5.91 18.89
C VAL A 223 17.88 6.26 18.21
#